data_a43308dd519da0b613f3b4a8a02685d7
#
_entry.id   a43308dd519da0b613f3b4a8a02685d7
#
_cell.length_a   1.000
_cell.length_b   1.000
_cell.length_c   1.000
_cell.angle_alpha   90.00
_cell.angle_beta   90.00
_cell.angle_gamma   90.00
#
_symmetry.space_group_name_H-M   'P 1'
#
loop_
_entity.id
_entity.type
_entity.pdbx_description
1 polymer ?
#
loop_
_entity_poly.entity_id
_entity_poly.type
_entity_poly.pdbx_seq_one_letter_code
_entity_poly.pdbx_strand_id
1 'polypeptide(L)'
;MIYCKCNCRYLLSIDPGLATGVCLIDLIDPENPVKVWSDEVTVDQFYDGIEALVSQEETHVVIEDFKITTETGKLSEAPWSLNLIGIVQYLCYHSGKVLDFQLPSQKPFADNEKLRAVDFWHVGGEGHANDALRHAMVWVVDRNRKWTKKLLV
;
A
#
# COMPACT_ATOMS: atom_id res chain seq x y z
N MET A 1 12.96 12.08 -15.36
CA MET A 1 11.48 11.94 -15.20
C MET A 1 11.16 10.47 -15.47
N ILE A 2 11.14 9.65 -14.42
CA ILE A 2 10.83 8.22 -14.55
C ILE A 2 9.31 8.11 -14.42
N TYR A 3 8.60 8.25 -15.53
CA TYR A 3 7.25 7.75 -15.60
C TYR A 3 7.32 6.23 -15.43
N CYS A 4 6.59 5.70 -14.46
CA CYS A 4 6.35 4.26 -14.42
C CYS A 4 5.80 3.88 -15.80
N LYS A 5 6.55 3.05 -16.55
CA LYS A 5 6.13 2.57 -17.88
C LYS A 5 5.01 1.53 -17.80
N CYS A 6 4.51 1.25 -16.61
CA CYS A 6 3.35 0.39 -16.46
C CYS A 6 2.09 1.24 -16.67
N ASN A 7 1.30 0.92 -17.69
CA ASN A 7 -0.09 1.40 -17.83
C ASN A 7 -0.95 0.75 -16.72
N CYS A 8 -0.58 0.96 -15.45
CA CYS A 8 -1.37 0.41 -14.37
C CYS A 8 -2.57 1.32 -14.11
N ARG A 9 -3.75 0.71 -14.10
CA ARG A 9 -5.00 1.36 -13.71
C ARG A 9 -5.18 1.35 -12.20
N TYR A 10 -4.72 0.31 -11.53
CA TYR A 10 -4.92 0.12 -10.10
C TYR A 10 -3.61 0.10 -9.34
N LEU A 11 -3.62 0.71 -8.16
CA LEU A 11 -2.58 0.59 -7.15
C LEU A 11 -3.14 -0.17 -5.96
N LEU A 12 -2.60 -1.36 -5.70
CA LEU A 12 -2.83 -2.13 -4.48
C LEU A 12 -1.74 -1.78 -3.48
N SER A 13 -2.11 -1.26 -2.31
CA SER A 13 -1.16 -0.92 -1.25
C SER A 13 -1.43 -1.77 -0.01
N ILE A 14 -0.36 -2.25 0.62
CA ILE A 14 -0.41 -3.22 1.71
C ILE A 14 0.52 -2.78 2.85
N ASP A 15 -0.03 -2.73 4.07
CA ASP A 15 0.70 -2.58 5.34
C ASP A 15 0.63 -3.93 6.08
N PRO A 16 1.67 -4.80 5.96
CA PRO A 16 1.58 -6.20 6.39
C PRO A 16 1.79 -6.36 7.89
N GLY A 17 0.93 -7.13 8.54
CA GLY A 17 0.99 -7.44 9.97
C GLY A 17 -0.02 -8.50 10.39
N LEU A 18 -0.21 -8.70 11.70
CA LEU A 18 -1.30 -9.55 12.24
C LEU A 18 -2.67 -9.00 11.86
N ALA A 19 -2.82 -7.68 11.91
CA ALA A 19 -3.86 -6.95 11.23
C ALA A 19 -3.20 -6.26 10.03
N THR A 20 -3.59 -6.64 8.84
CA THR A 20 -3.01 -6.11 7.60
C THR A 20 -3.89 -5.02 7.03
N GLY A 21 -3.32 -3.83 6.84
CA GLY A 21 -3.98 -2.78 6.09
C GLY A 21 -3.89 -3.04 4.59
N VAL A 22 -5.00 -2.92 3.89
CA VAL A 22 -5.06 -3.09 2.43
C VAL A 22 -5.90 -1.98 1.83
N CYS A 23 -5.47 -1.42 0.70
CA CYS A 23 -6.31 -0.49 -0.06
C CYS A 23 -6.09 -0.62 -1.56
N LEU A 24 -7.12 -0.29 -2.32
CA LEU A 24 -7.10 -0.21 -3.78
C LEU A 24 -7.42 1.20 -4.23
N ILE A 25 -6.54 1.77 -5.06
CA ILE A 25 -6.68 3.09 -5.65
C ILE A 25 -6.86 2.94 -7.16
N ASP A 26 -7.87 3.61 -7.74
CA ASP A 26 -8.03 3.74 -9.19
C ASP A 26 -7.20 4.93 -9.69
N LEU A 27 -6.35 4.67 -10.67
CA LEU A 27 -5.43 5.62 -11.28
C LEU A 27 -5.84 5.98 -12.72
N ILE A 28 -7.08 5.68 -13.13
CA ILE A 28 -7.56 5.96 -14.50
C ILE A 28 -7.39 7.43 -14.87
N ASP A 29 -7.59 8.32 -13.90
CA ASP A 29 -7.18 9.72 -13.97
C ASP A 29 -6.00 9.94 -13.01
N PRO A 30 -4.77 9.96 -13.51
CA PRO A 30 -3.59 10.14 -12.67
C PRO A 30 -3.55 11.49 -11.94
N GLU A 31 -4.30 12.48 -12.42
CA GLU A 31 -4.40 13.78 -11.76
C GLU A 31 -5.43 13.80 -10.62
N ASN A 32 -6.33 12.82 -10.59
CA ASN A 32 -7.35 12.63 -9.56
C ASN A 32 -7.50 11.16 -9.18
N PRO A 33 -6.50 10.55 -8.53
CA PRO A 33 -6.60 9.17 -8.06
C PRO A 33 -7.75 9.03 -7.05
N VAL A 34 -8.47 7.92 -7.12
CA VAL A 34 -9.67 7.67 -6.31
C VAL A 34 -9.49 6.41 -5.47
N LYS A 35 -9.75 6.51 -4.17
CA LYS A 35 -9.84 5.33 -3.31
C LYS A 35 -11.07 4.51 -3.69
N VAL A 36 -10.86 3.28 -4.18
CA VAL A 36 -11.93 2.33 -4.47
C VAL A 36 -12.45 1.71 -3.18
N TRP A 37 -11.53 1.19 -2.36
CA TRP A 37 -11.82 0.67 -1.04
C TRP A 37 -10.55 0.61 -0.18
N SER A 38 -10.74 0.43 1.12
CA SER A 38 -9.68 0.15 2.09
C SER A 38 -10.25 -0.67 3.24
N ASP A 39 -9.45 -1.55 3.85
CA ASP A 39 -9.87 -2.39 4.96
C ASP A 39 -8.67 -2.82 5.81
N GLU A 40 -8.98 -3.32 7.01
CA GLU A 40 -8.05 -4.06 7.86
C GLU A 40 -8.49 -5.51 7.90
N VAL A 41 -7.61 -6.41 7.49
CA VAL A 41 -7.91 -7.82 7.36
C VAL A 41 -7.06 -8.67 8.30
N THR A 42 -7.63 -9.77 8.77
CA THR A 42 -6.88 -10.80 9.51
C THR A 42 -5.96 -11.57 8.56
N VAL A 43 -5.03 -12.36 9.12
CA VAL A 43 -4.14 -13.22 8.32
C VAL A 43 -4.94 -14.18 7.45
N ASP A 44 -6.00 -14.80 7.96
CA ASP A 44 -6.81 -15.75 7.20
C ASP A 44 -7.55 -15.04 6.05
N GLN A 45 -8.16 -13.89 6.31
CA GLN A 45 -8.81 -13.08 5.27
C GLN A 45 -7.81 -12.62 4.20
N PHE A 46 -6.58 -12.29 4.62
CA PHE A 46 -5.52 -11.95 3.68
C PHE A 46 -5.19 -13.13 2.76
N TYR A 47 -5.00 -14.33 3.30
CA TYR A 47 -4.73 -15.52 2.50
C TYR A 47 -5.86 -15.84 1.51
N ASP A 48 -7.11 -15.66 1.93
CA ASP A 48 -8.28 -15.94 1.09
C ASP A 48 -8.43 -14.95 -0.08
N GLY A 49 -7.96 -13.70 0.06
CA GLY A 49 -8.24 -12.64 -0.91
C GLY A 49 -7.04 -12.15 -1.72
N ILE A 50 -5.80 -12.30 -1.21
CA ILE A 50 -4.65 -11.58 -1.78
C ILE A 50 -4.28 -12.02 -3.20
N GLU A 51 -4.46 -13.29 -3.54
CA GLU A 51 -4.15 -13.80 -4.88
C GLU A 51 -5.02 -13.12 -5.94
N ALA A 52 -6.32 -13.01 -5.68
CA ALA A 52 -7.25 -12.35 -6.60
C ALA A 52 -6.91 -10.85 -6.78
N LEU A 53 -6.54 -10.17 -5.70
CA LEU A 53 -6.17 -8.76 -5.74
C LEU A 53 -4.87 -8.51 -6.53
N VAL A 54 -3.84 -9.32 -6.29
CA VAL A 54 -2.56 -9.20 -6.99
C VAL A 54 -2.70 -9.58 -8.47
N SER A 55 -3.50 -10.60 -8.77
CA SER A 55 -3.70 -11.09 -10.15
C SER A 55 -4.59 -10.19 -11.00
N GLN A 56 -5.31 -9.25 -10.39
CA GLN A 56 -6.16 -8.29 -11.13
C GLN A 56 -5.35 -7.60 -12.21
N GLU A 57 -5.92 -7.49 -13.42
CA GLU A 57 -5.26 -6.85 -14.56
C GLU A 57 -4.90 -5.38 -14.23
N GLU A 58 -3.83 -4.89 -14.86
CA GLU A 58 -3.35 -3.51 -14.72
C GLU A 58 -3.09 -3.05 -13.27
N THR A 59 -2.81 -4.00 -12.36
CA THR A 59 -2.49 -3.68 -10.96
C THR A 59 -0.99 -3.54 -10.76
N HIS A 60 -0.60 -2.45 -10.10
CA HIS A 60 0.72 -2.25 -9.48
C HIS A 60 0.61 -2.48 -7.99
N VAL A 61 1.60 -3.11 -7.38
CA VAL A 61 1.59 -3.42 -5.95
C VAL A 61 2.67 -2.61 -5.23
N VAL A 62 2.29 -1.98 -4.12
CA VAL A 62 3.22 -1.37 -3.17
C VAL A 62 3.01 -2.00 -1.79
N ILE A 63 4.10 -2.31 -1.10
CA ILE A 63 4.06 -2.93 0.22
C ILE A 63 5.06 -2.25 1.15
N GLU A 64 4.68 -2.10 2.43
CA GLU A 64 5.63 -1.67 3.45
C GLU A 64 6.72 -2.72 3.64
N ASP A 65 7.98 -2.27 3.59
CA ASP A 65 9.14 -3.11 3.87
C ASP A 65 9.30 -3.30 5.38
N PHE A 66 9.57 -4.54 5.79
CA PHE A 66 9.84 -4.87 7.18
C PHE A 66 11.32 -5.23 7.35
N LYS A 67 12.01 -4.46 8.19
CA LYS A 67 13.41 -4.75 8.52
C LYS A 67 13.52 -5.29 9.93
N ILE A 68 14.21 -6.43 10.06
CA ILE A 68 14.57 -6.96 11.37
C ILE A 68 15.67 -6.07 11.94
N THR A 69 15.38 -5.41 13.05
CA THR A 69 16.35 -4.68 13.87
C THR A 69 16.51 -5.39 15.21
N THR A 70 17.51 -4.99 15.97
CA THR A 70 17.71 -5.52 17.34
C THR A 70 16.48 -5.28 18.24
N GLU A 71 15.73 -4.22 17.97
CA GLU A 71 14.51 -3.87 18.72
C GLU A 71 13.31 -4.69 18.25
N THR A 72 13.07 -4.77 16.94
CA THR A 72 11.95 -5.55 16.38
C THR A 72 12.13 -7.06 16.58
N GLY A 73 13.35 -7.57 16.54
CA GLY A 73 13.65 -8.97 16.81
C GLY A 73 13.37 -9.43 18.27
N LYS A 74 13.31 -8.47 19.21
CA LYS A 74 12.95 -8.74 20.60
C LYS A 74 11.44 -8.74 20.87
N LEU A 75 10.66 -8.13 19.98
CA LEU A 75 9.23 -7.87 20.17
C LEU A 75 8.32 -8.89 19.46
N SER A 76 8.87 -9.72 18.57
CA SER A 76 8.06 -10.63 17.77
C SER A 76 8.63 -12.04 17.77
N GLU A 77 7.88 -13.01 18.28
CA GLU A 77 8.20 -14.44 18.19
C GLU A 77 7.96 -14.98 16.76
N ALA A 78 7.13 -14.30 15.96
CA ALA A 78 6.86 -14.64 14.57
C ALA A 78 6.67 -13.37 13.75
N PRO A 79 7.59 -13.02 12.85
CA PRO A 79 7.46 -11.83 12.01
C PRO A 79 6.43 -12.08 10.90
N TRP A 80 5.15 -11.99 11.22
CA TRP A 80 4.04 -12.13 10.27
C TRP A 80 4.21 -11.23 9.05
N SER A 81 4.71 -10.01 9.26
CA SER A 81 4.98 -9.09 8.16
C SER A 81 5.90 -9.69 7.10
N LEU A 82 6.98 -10.38 7.50
CA LEU A 82 7.90 -11.03 6.55
C LEU A 82 7.24 -12.19 5.80
N ASN A 83 6.39 -12.97 6.48
CA ASN A 83 5.67 -14.07 5.84
C ASN A 83 4.71 -13.52 4.77
N LEU A 84 3.95 -12.48 5.10
CA LEU A 84 3.01 -11.85 4.17
C LEU A 84 3.73 -11.17 3.00
N ILE A 85 4.86 -10.50 3.25
CA ILE A 85 5.73 -9.94 2.20
C ILE A 85 6.19 -11.03 1.25
N GLY A 86 6.65 -12.17 1.76
CA GLY A 86 7.09 -13.31 0.94
C GLY A 86 5.98 -13.85 0.03
N ILE A 87 4.76 -13.93 0.54
CA ILE A 87 3.59 -14.34 -0.25
C ILE A 87 3.31 -13.33 -1.38
N VAL A 88 3.29 -12.05 -1.07
CA VAL A 88 3.05 -10.99 -2.08
C VAL A 88 4.15 -10.99 -3.14
N GLN A 89 5.42 -11.14 -2.75
CA GLN A 89 6.54 -11.27 -3.70
C GLN A 89 6.35 -12.45 -4.64
N TYR A 90 5.99 -13.61 -4.09
CA TYR A 90 5.73 -14.81 -4.88
C TYR A 90 4.59 -14.59 -5.88
N LEU A 91 3.46 -14.05 -5.43
CA LEU A 91 2.30 -13.79 -6.29
C LEU A 91 2.60 -12.76 -7.38
N CYS A 92 3.30 -11.68 -7.04
CA CYS A 92 3.72 -10.67 -8.02
C CYS A 92 4.65 -11.27 -9.09
N TYR A 93 5.62 -12.09 -8.67
CA TYR A 93 6.53 -12.77 -9.60
C TYR A 93 5.76 -13.66 -10.58
N HIS A 94 4.85 -14.51 -10.09
CA HIS A 94 4.09 -15.44 -10.94
C HIS A 94 3.05 -14.75 -11.81
N SER A 95 2.49 -13.62 -11.37
CA SER A 95 1.51 -12.83 -12.13
C SER A 95 2.17 -11.78 -13.04
N GLY A 96 3.49 -11.68 -13.05
CA GLY A 96 4.22 -10.68 -13.82
C GLY A 96 3.94 -9.24 -13.38
N LYS A 97 3.59 -9.04 -12.10
CA LYS A 97 3.29 -7.71 -11.54
C LYS A 97 4.53 -7.02 -11.00
N VAL A 98 4.54 -5.71 -11.10
CA VAL A 98 5.58 -4.88 -10.47
C VAL A 98 5.25 -4.73 -8.99
N LEU A 99 6.25 -4.94 -8.14
CA LEU A 99 6.18 -4.76 -6.69
C LEU A 99 7.20 -3.71 -6.26
N ASP A 100 6.71 -2.64 -5.63
CA ASP A 100 7.53 -1.63 -4.98
C ASP A 100 7.51 -1.80 -3.46
N PHE A 101 8.66 -1.62 -2.83
CA PHE A 101 8.79 -1.57 -1.38
C PHE A 101 8.89 -0.13 -0.89
N GLN A 102 8.23 0.17 0.21
CA GLN A 102 8.32 1.46 0.88
C GLN A 102 8.72 1.30 2.34
N LEU A 103 9.55 2.21 2.84
CA LEU A 103 9.98 2.19 4.24
C LEU A 103 8.90 2.78 5.15
N PRO A 104 8.76 2.28 6.39
CA PRO A 104 7.88 2.88 7.41
C PRO A 104 8.12 4.37 7.62
N SER A 105 9.37 4.82 7.47
CA SER A 105 9.76 6.23 7.60
C SER A 105 9.16 7.18 6.56
N GLN A 106 8.55 6.66 5.50
CA GLN A 106 7.89 7.46 4.47
C GLN A 106 6.44 7.83 4.85
N LYS A 107 5.80 7.08 5.75
CA LYS A 107 4.40 7.31 6.19
C LYS A 107 4.12 8.71 6.75
N PRO A 108 4.99 9.34 7.56
CA PRO A 108 4.72 10.66 8.12
C PRO A 108 4.47 11.77 7.09
N PHE A 109 4.94 11.62 5.86
CA PHE A 109 4.61 12.55 4.79
C PHE A 109 3.10 12.63 4.53
N ALA A 110 2.42 11.48 4.56
CA ALA A 110 0.99 11.34 4.30
C ALA A 110 0.22 11.35 5.64
N ASP A 111 0.16 12.50 6.31
CA ASP A 111 -0.56 12.67 7.56
C ASP A 111 -2.08 12.54 7.40
N ASN A 112 -2.79 12.55 8.52
CA ASN A 112 -4.25 12.37 8.54
C ASN A 112 -5.00 13.48 7.79
N GLU A 113 -4.49 14.71 7.84
CA GLU A 113 -5.11 15.86 7.17
C GLU A 113 -5.04 15.70 5.66
N LYS A 114 -3.89 15.28 5.15
CA LYS A 114 -3.71 15.01 3.71
C LYS A 114 -4.57 13.86 3.23
N LEU A 115 -4.68 12.76 4.01
CA LEU A 115 -5.57 11.65 3.66
C LEU A 115 -7.03 12.11 3.55
N ARG A 116 -7.50 12.95 4.49
CA ARG A 116 -8.86 13.51 4.45
C ARG A 116 -9.05 14.49 3.31
N ALA A 117 -8.07 15.31 3.01
CA ALA A 117 -8.15 16.31 1.94
C ALA A 117 -8.37 15.71 0.54
N VAL A 118 -8.01 14.43 0.35
CA VAL A 118 -8.18 13.70 -0.93
C VAL A 118 -9.13 12.52 -0.84
N ASP A 119 -9.95 12.45 0.21
CA ASP A 119 -10.93 11.39 0.47
C ASP A 119 -10.32 9.97 0.59
N PHE A 120 -9.05 9.89 0.99
CA PHE A 120 -8.37 8.61 1.23
C PHE A 120 -8.59 8.08 2.65
N TRP A 121 -9.03 8.91 3.58
CA TRP A 121 -9.20 8.52 4.97
C TRP A 121 -10.09 7.28 5.13
N HIS A 122 -9.63 6.29 5.90
CA HIS A 122 -10.41 5.13 6.34
C HIS A 122 -10.97 5.40 7.74
N VAL A 123 -12.25 5.12 7.94
CA VAL A 123 -12.93 5.29 9.23
C VAL A 123 -13.04 3.94 9.93
N GLY A 124 -12.58 3.87 11.16
CA GLY A 124 -12.57 2.64 11.97
C GLY A 124 -11.22 1.93 11.99
N GLY A 125 -11.20 0.74 12.58
CA GLY A 125 -10.02 -0.10 12.71
C GLY A 125 -8.95 0.44 13.66
N GLU A 126 -7.79 -0.18 13.63
CA GLU A 126 -6.64 0.14 14.48
C GLU A 126 -5.62 1.07 13.78
N GLY A 127 -5.87 1.42 12.50
CA GLY A 127 -5.04 2.35 11.75
C GLY A 127 -4.22 1.73 10.61
N HIS A 128 -4.21 0.40 10.48
CA HIS A 128 -3.44 -0.29 9.43
C HIS A 128 -3.95 0.03 8.03
N ALA A 129 -5.28 0.16 7.85
CA ALA A 129 -5.85 0.61 6.57
C ALA A 129 -5.36 2.02 6.20
N ASN A 130 -5.28 2.92 7.18
CA ASN A 130 -4.71 4.25 6.95
C ASN A 130 -3.22 4.20 6.66
N ASP A 131 -2.47 3.27 7.24
CA ASP A 131 -1.05 3.08 6.92
C ASP A 131 -0.86 2.59 5.48
N ALA A 132 -1.68 1.65 5.01
CA ALA A 132 -1.70 1.26 3.59
C ALA A 132 -2.02 2.45 2.68
N LEU A 133 -3.00 3.29 3.06
CA LEU A 133 -3.35 4.51 2.31
C LEU A 133 -2.23 5.56 2.31
N ARG A 134 -1.44 5.67 3.40
CA ARG A 134 -0.23 6.52 3.44
C ARG A 134 0.80 6.07 2.42
N HIS A 135 1.06 4.77 2.34
CA HIS A 135 1.97 4.21 1.34
C HIS A 135 1.45 4.43 -0.08
N ALA A 136 0.15 4.26 -0.33
CA ALA A 136 -0.46 4.58 -1.62
C ALA A 136 -0.28 6.06 -1.97
N MET A 137 -0.53 6.97 -1.04
CA MET A 137 -0.33 8.41 -1.23
C MET A 137 1.12 8.76 -1.58
N VAL A 138 2.09 8.24 -0.83
CA VAL A 138 3.51 8.44 -1.09
C VAL A 138 3.86 7.97 -2.50
N TRP A 139 3.39 6.78 -2.89
CA TRP A 139 3.65 6.23 -4.21
C TRP A 139 3.10 7.12 -5.34
N VAL A 140 1.87 7.63 -5.18
CA VAL A 140 1.25 8.53 -6.16
C VAL A 140 2.00 9.85 -6.27
N VAL A 141 2.36 10.46 -5.13
CA VAL A 141 3.08 11.74 -5.08
C VAL A 141 4.45 11.65 -5.75
N ASP A 142 5.18 10.57 -5.50
CA ASP A 142 6.50 10.36 -6.11
C ASP A 142 6.44 10.30 -7.64
N ARG A 143 5.30 9.90 -8.19
CA ARG A 143 5.10 9.73 -9.63
C ARG A 143 4.30 10.84 -10.28
N ASN A 144 3.52 11.60 -9.51
CA ASN A 144 2.66 12.67 -10.01
C ASN A 144 2.87 13.99 -9.26
N ARG A 145 3.76 14.84 -9.80
CA ARG A 145 4.06 16.16 -9.23
C ARG A 145 2.87 17.12 -9.21
N LYS A 146 1.88 16.95 -10.09
CA LYS A 146 0.69 17.81 -10.09
C LYS A 146 -0.18 17.53 -8.88
N TRP A 147 -0.28 16.26 -8.50
CA TRP A 147 -1.01 15.84 -7.30
C TRP A 147 -0.34 16.36 -6.02
N THR A 148 0.99 16.37 -6.00
CA THR A 148 1.77 16.96 -4.89
C THR A 148 1.35 18.41 -4.60
N LYS A 149 1.06 19.21 -5.62
CA LYS A 149 0.63 20.60 -5.42
C LYS A 149 -0.73 20.72 -4.73
N LYS A 150 -1.64 19.76 -4.92
CA LYS A 150 -2.93 19.72 -4.22
C LYS A 150 -2.79 19.41 -2.72
N LEU A 151 -1.74 18.71 -2.33
CA LEU A 151 -1.49 18.29 -0.94
C LEU A 151 -0.72 19.34 -0.13
N LEU A 152 -0.09 20.30 -0.78
CA LEU A 152 0.73 21.36 -0.16
C LEU A 152 -0.04 22.68 0.03
N VAL A 153 -1.31 22.70 -0.31
CA VAL A 153 -2.24 23.81 -0.07
C VAL A 153 -3.08 23.51 1.15
#